data_7e6881ae5cbe9a4665a4babede4384d0
#
_entry.id   7e6881ae5cbe9a4665a4babede4384d0
#
_cell.length_a   1.000
_cell.length_b   1.000
_cell.length_c   1.000
_cell.angle_alpha   90.00
_cell.angle_beta   90.00
_cell.angle_gamma   90.00
#
_symmetry.space_group_name_H-M   'P 1'
#
loop_
_entity.id
_entity.type
_entity.pdbx_description
1 polymer ?
#
loop_
_entity_poly.entity_id
_entity_poly.type
_entity_poly.pdbx_seq_one_letter_code
_entity_poly.pdbx_strand_id
1 'polypeptide(L)'
;MNRRTLLKLLALTPLAPSAREYTQSQQPHILVVGAGLIGASIAYHLSFAGAKVTVIDKQGPASHASLGTFGWINASYAKQPQHYHSLSQQSVEAWHQLQKQLNIPVKWGGSLEWFSDEARQQKLIRQIVEQQNWGEPAGIISAAQASSLEPHVDFTGASNIAFSENDGAVDPVLATRILLQASTSMGAQLIYPSELSDTLYDGTRLVAAKTTTGRIMADKIVLATGAATDIVKKIAKIDIPQRS
;
A
#
# COMPACT_ATOMS: atom_id res chain seq x y z
N MET A 1 29.63 41.05 -13.17
CA MET A 1 29.68 39.73 -12.51
C MET A 1 31.05 39.10 -12.84
N ASN A 2 31.88 38.81 -11.84
CA ASN A 2 33.28 38.43 -12.04
C ASN A 2 33.39 36.93 -12.33
N ARG A 3 34.27 36.53 -13.28
CA ARG A 3 34.49 35.09 -13.69
C ARG A 3 34.70 34.14 -12.52
N ARG A 4 35.26 34.61 -11.41
CA ARG A 4 35.43 33.79 -10.16
C ARG A 4 34.13 33.50 -9.43
N THR A 5 33.10 34.34 -9.57
CA THR A 5 31.80 34.17 -8.96
C THR A 5 30.94 33.13 -9.77
N LEU A 6 31.12 33.13 -11.10
CA LEU A 6 30.47 32.15 -11.98
C LEU A 6 30.98 30.69 -11.74
N LEU A 7 32.30 30.55 -11.53
CA LEU A 7 32.90 29.25 -11.24
C LEU A 7 32.52 28.69 -9.85
N LYS A 8 32.24 29.58 -8.88
CA LYS A 8 31.75 29.13 -7.56
C LYS A 8 30.28 28.70 -7.56
N LEU A 9 29.47 29.26 -8.48
CA LEU A 9 28.06 28.85 -8.65
C LEU A 9 27.90 27.53 -9.40
N LEU A 10 28.86 27.17 -10.27
CA LEU A 10 28.87 25.91 -10.98
C LEU A 10 29.34 24.69 -10.10
N ALA A 11 30.02 24.99 -8.97
CA ALA A 11 30.49 23.96 -8.03
C ALA A 11 29.44 23.54 -6.99
N LEU A 12 28.24 24.15 -6.98
CA LEU A 12 27.15 23.92 -6.05
C LEU A 12 25.93 23.24 -6.68
N THR A 13 26.00 22.78 -7.93
CA THR A 13 24.98 21.89 -8.46
C THR A 13 25.19 20.53 -7.81
N PRO A 14 24.21 20.02 -7.02
CA PRO A 14 24.27 18.62 -6.61
C PRO A 14 24.33 17.80 -7.90
N LEU A 15 25.35 16.95 -8.02
CA LEU A 15 25.35 15.90 -9.02
C LEU A 15 24.06 15.11 -8.80
N ALA A 16 23.06 15.36 -9.62
CA ALA A 16 21.92 14.46 -9.72
C ALA A 16 22.53 13.07 -9.92
N PRO A 17 22.12 12.05 -9.14
CA PRO A 17 22.58 10.70 -9.41
C PRO A 17 22.27 10.46 -10.88
N SER A 18 23.31 10.23 -11.67
CA SER A 18 23.16 9.86 -13.07
C SER A 18 22.14 8.73 -13.12
N ALA A 19 21.00 8.94 -13.77
CA ALA A 19 20.09 7.87 -14.11
C ALA A 19 20.97 6.86 -14.85
N ARG A 20 21.33 5.78 -14.15
CA ARG A 20 22.03 4.68 -14.79
C ARG A 20 21.08 4.21 -15.85
N GLU A 21 21.41 4.44 -17.11
CA GLU A 21 20.76 3.80 -18.24
C GLU A 21 20.90 2.30 -18.02
N TYR A 22 19.88 1.68 -17.44
CA TYR A 22 19.75 0.23 -17.42
C TYR A 22 19.53 -0.18 -18.88
N THR A 23 20.57 -0.65 -19.52
CA THR A 23 20.41 -1.33 -20.80
C THR A 23 19.40 -2.46 -20.61
N GLN A 24 18.53 -2.69 -21.58
CA GLN A 24 17.43 -3.68 -21.55
C GLN A 24 17.88 -5.10 -21.11
N SER A 25 19.18 -5.43 -21.26
CA SER A 25 19.81 -6.67 -20.79
C SER A 25 20.10 -6.72 -19.28
N GLN A 26 19.87 -5.64 -18.52
CA GLN A 26 20.16 -5.54 -17.08
C GLN A 26 18.92 -5.29 -16.23
N GLN A 27 17.72 -5.26 -16.81
CA GLN A 27 16.47 -5.09 -16.03
C GLN A 27 16.24 -6.33 -15.16
N PRO A 28 16.16 -6.18 -13.82
CA PRO A 28 15.91 -7.32 -12.96
C PRO A 28 14.51 -7.88 -13.24
N HIS A 29 14.41 -9.19 -13.36
CA HIS A 29 13.12 -9.87 -13.43
C HIS A 29 12.65 -10.20 -12.03
N ILE A 30 11.53 -9.59 -11.63
CA ILE A 30 10.95 -9.71 -10.30
C ILE A 30 9.64 -10.49 -10.39
N LEU A 31 9.57 -11.60 -9.66
CA LEU A 31 8.33 -12.36 -9.47
C LEU A 31 7.59 -11.85 -8.22
N VAL A 32 6.36 -11.40 -8.40
CA VAL A 32 5.44 -11.05 -7.30
C VAL A 32 4.45 -12.19 -7.10
N VAL A 33 4.41 -12.75 -5.90
CA VAL A 33 3.52 -13.86 -5.52
C VAL A 33 2.36 -13.32 -4.71
N GLY A 34 1.18 -13.33 -5.31
CA GLY A 34 -0.06 -12.79 -4.79
C GLY A 34 -0.53 -11.57 -5.61
N ALA A 35 -1.75 -11.64 -6.14
CA ALA A 35 -2.42 -10.60 -6.92
C ALA A 35 -3.51 -9.88 -6.11
N GLY A 36 -3.36 -9.81 -4.78
CA GLY A 36 -4.15 -8.93 -3.92
C GLY A 36 -3.70 -7.48 -4.05
N LEU A 37 -4.35 -6.56 -3.33
CA LEU A 37 -4.08 -5.13 -3.38
C LEU A 37 -2.59 -4.79 -3.16
N ILE A 38 -1.94 -5.44 -2.19
CA ILE A 38 -0.52 -5.22 -1.88
C ILE A 38 0.36 -5.68 -3.04
N GLY A 39 0.15 -6.91 -3.57
CA GLY A 39 0.92 -7.42 -4.70
C GLY A 39 0.72 -6.61 -5.96
N ALA A 40 -0.51 -6.16 -6.22
CA ALA A 40 -0.84 -5.29 -7.35
C ALA A 40 -0.13 -3.92 -7.26
N SER A 41 -0.12 -3.31 -6.07
CA SER A 41 0.59 -2.05 -5.83
C SER A 41 2.10 -2.22 -6.04
N ILE A 42 2.70 -3.29 -5.49
CA ILE A 42 4.12 -3.60 -5.69
C ILE A 42 4.43 -3.81 -7.17
N ALA A 43 3.61 -4.60 -7.88
CA ALA A 43 3.79 -4.85 -9.31
C ALA A 43 3.73 -3.56 -10.13
N TYR A 44 2.76 -2.69 -9.84
CA TYR A 44 2.65 -1.38 -10.49
C TYR A 44 3.90 -0.54 -10.30
N HIS A 45 4.35 -0.35 -9.07
CA HIS A 45 5.51 0.49 -8.78
C HIS A 45 6.82 -0.09 -9.33
N LEU A 46 6.99 -1.42 -9.31
CA LEU A 46 8.14 -2.07 -9.93
C LEU A 46 8.15 -1.92 -11.44
N SER A 47 6.99 -2.08 -12.10
CA SER A 47 6.85 -1.87 -13.54
C SER A 47 7.11 -0.41 -13.93
N PHE A 48 6.57 0.53 -13.13
CA PHE A 48 6.81 1.96 -13.31
C PHE A 48 8.29 2.33 -13.16
N ALA A 49 9.02 1.65 -12.26
CA ALA A 49 10.47 1.79 -12.10
C ALA A 49 11.28 1.07 -13.19
N GLY A 50 10.65 0.46 -14.18
CA GLY A 50 11.30 -0.19 -15.33
C GLY A 50 11.79 -1.62 -15.06
N ALA A 51 11.35 -2.29 -14.00
CA ALA A 51 11.65 -3.70 -13.79
C ALA A 51 10.78 -4.59 -14.70
N LYS A 52 11.33 -5.74 -15.11
CA LYS A 52 10.51 -6.81 -15.70
C LYS A 52 9.75 -7.50 -14.57
N VAL A 53 8.43 -7.51 -14.63
CA VAL A 53 7.56 -8.04 -13.56
C VAL A 53 6.73 -9.20 -14.07
N THR A 54 6.65 -10.26 -13.27
CA THR A 54 5.64 -11.30 -13.40
C THR A 54 4.88 -11.41 -12.08
N VAL A 55 3.56 -11.37 -12.15
CA VAL A 55 2.67 -11.58 -10.99
C VAL A 55 2.03 -12.94 -11.13
N ILE A 56 2.06 -13.75 -10.08
CA ILE A 56 1.31 -15.01 -10.03
C ILE A 56 0.32 -14.99 -8.87
N ASP A 57 -0.81 -15.66 -9.06
CA ASP A 57 -1.78 -15.88 -8.01
C ASP A 57 -2.44 -17.25 -8.15
N LYS A 58 -2.72 -17.93 -7.04
CA LYS A 58 -3.31 -19.27 -7.06
C LYS A 58 -4.77 -19.30 -7.52
N GLN A 59 -5.48 -18.19 -7.40
CA GLN A 59 -6.91 -18.10 -7.78
C GLN A 59 -7.16 -16.98 -8.78
N GLY A 60 -6.60 -15.79 -8.55
CA GLY A 60 -6.76 -14.60 -9.37
C GLY A 60 -6.80 -13.31 -8.57
N PRO A 61 -6.90 -12.16 -9.27
CA PRO A 61 -6.85 -10.85 -8.65
C PRO A 61 -7.90 -10.64 -7.57
N ALA A 62 -7.47 -10.11 -6.41
CA ALA A 62 -8.31 -9.69 -5.29
C ALA A 62 -9.22 -10.79 -4.71
N SER A 63 -8.84 -12.06 -4.79
CA SER A 63 -9.72 -13.19 -4.46
C SER A 63 -9.87 -13.51 -2.97
N HIS A 64 -9.09 -12.88 -2.08
CA HIS A 64 -9.09 -13.14 -0.62
C HIS A 64 -9.33 -11.88 0.22
N ALA A 65 -8.38 -11.49 1.07
CA ALA A 65 -8.53 -10.35 1.96
C ALA A 65 -8.92 -9.05 1.23
N SER A 66 -8.42 -8.83 0.01
CA SER A 66 -8.79 -7.68 -0.81
C SER A 66 -10.26 -7.69 -1.24
N LEU A 67 -10.89 -8.87 -1.38
CA LEU A 67 -12.33 -9.01 -1.64
C LEU A 67 -13.16 -8.74 -0.39
N GLY A 68 -12.65 -9.13 0.79
CA GLY A 68 -13.37 -9.10 2.06
C GLY A 68 -13.20 -7.81 2.88
N THR A 69 -12.38 -6.86 2.42
CA THR A 69 -12.19 -5.59 3.14
C THR A 69 -13.17 -4.52 2.67
N PHE A 70 -13.59 -3.64 3.59
CA PHE A 70 -14.45 -2.50 3.25
C PHE A 70 -13.71 -1.30 2.63
N GLY A 71 -12.39 -1.39 2.47
CA GLY A 71 -11.61 -0.45 1.68
C GLY A 71 -11.37 0.92 2.31
N TRP A 72 -11.31 1.00 3.63
CA TRP A 72 -11.03 2.23 4.35
C TRP A 72 -9.57 2.66 4.18
N ILE A 73 -9.35 3.85 3.62
CA ILE A 73 -8.06 4.51 3.53
C ILE A 73 -7.98 5.47 4.71
N ASN A 74 -7.04 5.24 5.63
CA ASN A 74 -6.99 6.00 6.87
C ASN A 74 -5.59 6.17 7.45
N ALA A 75 -5.41 7.31 8.14
CA ALA A 75 -4.37 7.52 9.12
C ALA A 75 -4.95 7.75 10.53
N SER A 76 -6.25 7.51 10.72
CA SER A 76 -7.06 7.93 11.85
C SER A 76 -6.89 7.14 13.14
N TYR A 77 -6.09 6.12 13.22
CA TYR A 77 -5.72 5.54 14.51
C TYR A 77 -4.32 6.02 14.92
N ALA A 78 -4.17 6.46 16.19
CA ALA A 78 -2.87 6.75 16.79
C ALA A 78 -2.00 5.48 16.82
N LYS A 79 -1.38 5.17 15.68
CA LYS A 79 -0.57 3.96 15.51
C LYS A 79 0.76 4.13 16.22
N GLN A 80 0.95 3.36 17.28
CA GLN A 80 2.20 3.37 18.03
C GLN A 80 3.23 2.39 17.43
N PRO A 81 4.49 2.77 17.36
CA PRO A 81 5.06 4.09 17.67
C PRO A 81 4.77 5.12 16.56
N GLN A 82 5.01 6.41 16.83
CA GLN A 82 4.67 7.53 15.93
C GLN A 82 5.14 7.33 14.48
N HIS A 83 6.31 6.75 14.25
CA HIS A 83 6.81 6.51 12.88
C HIS A 83 5.90 5.56 12.08
N TYR A 84 5.16 4.66 12.75
CA TYR A 84 4.15 3.84 12.09
C TYR A 84 2.93 4.67 11.69
N HIS A 85 2.52 5.64 12.53
CA HIS A 85 1.49 6.60 12.15
C HIS A 85 1.91 7.46 10.97
N SER A 86 3.15 7.96 10.95
CA SER A 86 3.70 8.73 9.83
C SER A 86 3.71 7.92 8.52
N LEU A 87 3.94 6.61 8.56
CA LEU A 87 3.80 5.75 7.39
C LEU A 87 2.34 5.72 6.88
N SER A 88 1.36 5.72 7.79
CA SER A 88 -0.06 5.78 7.40
C SER A 88 -0.41 7.11 6.74
N GLN A 89 0.07 8.24 7.25
CA GLN A 89 -0.11 9.56 6.64
C GLN A 89 0.49 9.62 5.23
N GLN A 90 1.72 9.10 5.05
CA GLN A 90 2.34 8.98 3.72
C GLN A 90 1.53 8.07 2.78
N SER A 91 0.89 7.03 3.32
CA SER A 91 0.05 6.13 2.54
C SER A 91 -1.24 6.80 2.06
N VAL A 92 -1.85 7.67 2.87
CA VAL A 92 -3.01 8.49 2.45
C VAL A 92 -2.61 9.42 1.31
N GLU A 93 -1.48 10.11 1.43
CA GLU A 93 -0.95 10.97 0.35
C GLU A 93 -0.66 10.16 -0.93
N ALA A 94 -0.10 8.96 -0.80
CA ALA A 94 0.14 8.09 -1.95
C ALA A 94 -1.16 7.69 -2.65
N TRP A 95 -2.27 7.50 -1.92
CA TRP A 95 -3.59 7.26 -2.52
C TRP A 95 -4.11 8.45 -3.33
N HIS A 96 -3.91 9.69 -2.88
CA HIS A 96 -4.23 10.89 -3.66
C HIS A 96 -3.45 10.93 -4.99
N GLN A 97 -2.16 10.53 -4.95
CA GLN A 97 -1.33 10.47 -6.15
C GLN A 97 -1.79 9.35 -7.10
N LEU A 98 -2.09 8.16 -6.57
CA LEU A 98 -2.61 7.03 -7.37
C LEU A 98 -3.95 7.37 -8.02
N GLN A 99 -4.85 8.04 -7.30
CA GLN A 99 -6.11 8.52 -7.86
C GLN A 99 -5.88 9.42 -9.06
N LYS A 100 -4.96 10.39 -8.96
CA LYS A 100 -4.63 11.32 -10.05
C LYS A 100 -3.97 10.62 -11.24
N GLN A 101 -3.09 9.64 -10.97
CA GLN A 101 -2.30 8.97 -12.00
C GLN A 101 -3.10 7.89 -12.75
N LEU A 102 -3.95 7.16 -12.04
CA LEU A 102 -4.62 5.97 -12.55
C LEU A 102 -6.16 6.11 -12.60
N ASN A 103 -6.71 7.26 -12.21
CA ASN A 103 -8.15 7.47 -12.10
C ASN A 103 -8.86 6.42 -11.22
N ILE A 104 -8.20 5.95 -10.15
CA ILE A 104 -8.82 5.04 -9.19
C ILE A 104 -9.94 5.80 -8.49
N PRO A 105 -11.21 5.33 -8.50
CA PRO A 105 -12.30 5.99 -7.82
C PRO A 105 -12.12 5.89 -6.30
N VAL A 106 -11.70 6.97 -5.66
CA VAL A 106 -11.62 7.11 -4.20
C VAL A 106 -12.67 8.14 -3.76
N LYS A 107 -13.45 7.80 -2.77
CA LYS A 107 -14.38 8.71 -2.11
C LYS A 107 -13.68 9.29 -0.88
N TRP A 108 -13.26 10.53 -0.97
CA TRP A 108 -12.77 11.32 0.15
C TRP A 108 -13.95 12.01 0.84
N GLY A 109 -13.88 12.20 2.13
CA GLY A 109 -14.96 12.84 2.88
C GLY A 109 -14.84 12.61 4.38
N GLY A 110 -13.74 11.96 4.77
CA GLY A 110 -13.47 11.67 6.16
C GLY A 110 -14.14 10.40 6.67
N SER A 111 -13.97 10.18 7.97
CA SER A 111 -14.63 9.09 8.70
C SER A 111 -15.12 9.58 10.06
N LEU A 112 -16.18 8.96 10.53
CA LEU A 112 -16.78 9.22 11.84
C LEU A 112 -16.65 7.98 12.72
N GLU A 113 -16.23 8.16 13.96
CA GLU A 113 -16.10 7.07 14.92
C GLU A 113 -16.58 7.50 16.31
N TRP A 114 -17.34 6.63 16.96
CA TRP A 114 -17.79 6.80 18.34
C TRP A 114 -18.12 5.45 18.96
N PHE A 115 -18.16 5.39 20.27
CA PHE A 115 -18.50 4.19 21.03
C PHE A 115 -19.56 4.51 22.09
N SER A 116 -20.49 3.59 22.31
CA SER A 116 -21.42 3.61 23.44
C SER A 116 -20.76 3.20 24.76
N ASP A 117 -19.67 2.44 24.70
CA ASP A 117 -18.87 2.06 25.85
C ASP A 117 -17.95 3.22 26.27
N GLU A 118 -18.09 3.68 27.52
CA GLU A 118 -17.39 4.85 28.05
C GLU A 118 -15.87 4.68 28.02
N ALA A 119 -15.34 3.49 28.35
CA ALA A 119 -13.90 3.28 28.40
C ALA A 119 -13.29 3.33 26.99
N ARG A 120 -13.97 2.77 25.99
CA ARG A 120 -13.58 2.85 24.59
C ARG A 120 -13.68 4.27 24.06
N GLN A 121 -14.75 4.99 24.41
CA GLN A 121 -14.94 6.39 24.02
C GLN A 121 -13.84 7.28 24.58
N GLN A 122 -13.48 7.15 25.86
CA GLN A 122 -12.38 7.90 26.46
C GLN A 122 -11.02 7.55 25.83
N LYS A 123 -10.83 6.29 25.44
CA LYS A 123 -9.63 5.89 24.69
C LYS A 123 -9.57 6.59 23.33
N LEU A 124 -10.69 6.63 22.59
CA LEU A 124 -10.79 7.29 21.30
C LEU A 124 -10.43 8.79 21.43
N ILE A 125 -11.01 9.49 22.41
CA ILE A 125 -10.70 10.91 22.65
C ILE A 125 -9.20 11.13 22.86
N ARG A 126 -8.55 10.31 23.71
CA ARG A 126 -7.10 10.43 23.93
C ARG A 126 -6.31 10.17 22.65
N GLN A 127 -6.75 9.22 21.81
CA GLN A 127 -6.11 8.95 20.53
C GLN A 127 -6.24 10.11 19.54
N ILE A 128 -7.38 10.81 19.54
CA ILE A 128 -7.56 12.01 18.71
C ILE A 128 -6.60 13.12 19.13
N VAL A 129 -6.45 13.37 20.43
CA VAL A 129 -5.48 14.37 20.94
C VAL A 129 -4.05 13.99 20.53
N GLU A 130 -3.69 12.73 20.62
CA GLU A 130 -2.36 12.25 20.21
C GLU A 130 -2.13 12.42 18.70
N GLN A 131 -3.12 12.11 17.87
CA GLN A 131 -3.06 12.31 16.43
C GLN A 131 -2.89 13.78 16.05
N GLN A 132 -3.63 14.69 16.71
CA GLN A 132 -3.47 16.12 16.51
C GLN A 132 -2.03 16.59 16.83
N ASN A 133 -1.43 16.08 17.88
CA ASN A 133 -0.03 16.35 18.24
C ASN A 133 0.96 15.83 17.18
N TRP A 134 0.57 14.85 16.37
CA TRP A 134 1.36 14.31 15.26
C TRP A 134 1.02 14.94 13.90
N GLY A 135 0.17 15.98 13.90
CA GLY A 135 -0.19 16.74 12.70
C GLY A 135 -1.30 16.09 11.87
N GLU A 136 -2.08 15.16 12.44
CA GLU A 136 -3.26 14.61 11.75
C GLU A 136 -4.44 15.56 11.89
N PRO A 137 -5.17 15.91 10.80
CA PRO A 137 -6.38 16.72 10.87
C PRO A 137 -7.57 15.85 11.32
N ALA A 138 -7.54 15.48 12.58
CA ALA A 138 -8.61 14.78 13.27
C ALA A 138 -9.14 15.65 14.40
N GLY A 139 -10.41 15.51 14.73
CA GLY A 139 -11.05 16.31 15.76
C GLY A 139 -12.26 15.62 16.41
N ILE A 140 -12.80 16.25 17.44
CA ILE A 140 -14.05 15.84 18.07
C ILE A 140 -15.15 16.80 17.61
N ILE A 141 -16.25 16.25 17.11
CA ILE A 141 -17.42 17.00 16.66
C ILE A 141 -18.67 16.59 17.44
N SER A 142 -19.70 17.43 17.37
CA SER A 142 -21.01 17.17 17.96
C SER A 142 -21.87 16.24 17.11
N ALA A 143 -22.88 15.61 17.70
CA ALA A 143 -23.88 14.83 16.97
C ALA A 143 -24.57 15.64 15.87
N ALA A 144 -24.84 16.93 16.11
CA ALA A 144 -25.45 17.80 15.10
C ALA A 144 -24.53 18.00 13.88
N GLN A 145 -23.23 18.19 14.09
CA GLN A 145 -22.26 18.27 13.01
C GLN A 145 -22.12 16.93 12.27
N ALA A 146 -22.08 15.81 13.00
CA ALA A 146 -22.04 14.48 12.39
C ALA A 146 -23.29 14.19 11.54
N SER A 147 -24.49 14.56 12.03
CA SER A 147 -25.75 14.45 11.27
C SER A 147 -25.77 15.30 9.99
N SER A 148 -25.03 16.41 9.98
CA SER A 148 -24.89 17.23 8.76
C SER A 148 -23.99 16.57 7.73
N LEU A 149 -22.99 15.78 8.17
CA LEU A 149 -22.10 15.02 7.29
C LEU A 149 -22.78 13.73 6.78
N GLU A 150 -23.48 13.03 7.69
CA GLU A 150 -24.14 11.74 7.41
C GLU A 150 -25.63 11.80 7.82
N PRO A 151 -26.52 12.40 7.01
CA PRO A 151 -27.92 12.63 7.37
C PRO A 151 -28.75 11.36 7.60
N HIS A 152 -28.27 10.22 7.11
CA HIS A 152 -28.96 8.92 7.23
C HIS A 152 -28.47 8.07 8.39
N VAL A 153 -27.53 8.57 9.18
CA VAL A 153 -27.01 7.89 10.37
C VAL A 153 -27.66 8.48 11.62
N ASP A 154 -28.15 7.61 12.50
CA ASP A 154 -28.68 8.01 13.79
C ASP A 154 -27.54 8.19 14.80
N PHE A 155 -27.33 9.42 15.25
CA PHE A 155 -26.36 9.79 16.27
C PHE A 155 -27.00 10.04 17.66
N THR A 156 -28.24 9.58 17.88
CA THR A 156 -28.93 9.76 19.17
C THR A 156 -28.12 9.12 20.29
N GLY A 157 -27.80 9.91 21.32
CA GLY A 157 -26.95 9.47 22.44
C GLY A 157 -25.47 9.45 22.18
N ALA A 158 -25.02 9.70 20.95
CA ALA A 158 -23.60 9.85 20.66
C ALA A 158 -23.08 11.20 21.16
N SER A 159 -21.95 11.20 21.83
CA SER A 159 -21.25 12.41 22.23
C SER A 159 -19.76 12.27 21.85
N ASN A 160 -19.11 13.41 21.55
CA ASN A 160 -17.69 13.41 21.21
C ASN A 160 -17.34 12.47 20.04
N ILE A 161 -17.99 12.65 18.90
CA ILE A 161 -17.75 11.86 17.71
C ILE A 161 -16.39 12.28 17.11
N ALA A 162 -15.50 11.34 16.92
CA ALA A 162 -14.25 11.60 16.24
C ALA A 162 -14.50 11.75 14.75
N PHE A 163 -13.93 12.77 14.15
CA PHE A 163 -13.92 13.04 12.72
C PHE A 163 -12.49 13.11 12.22
N SER A 164 -12.15 12.30 11.22
CA SER A 164 -10.85 12.25 10.56
C SER A 164 -11.02 12.70 9.12
N GLU A 165 -10.65 13.95 8.83
CA GLU A 165 -10.96 14.65 7.57
C GLU A 165 -10.30 14.00 6.35
N ASN A 166 -9.06 13.50 6.50
CA ASN A 166 -8.27 12.96 5.41
C ASN A 166 -8.62 11.51 5.03
N ASP A 167 -9.52 10.90 5.75
CA ASP A 167 -9.89 9.52 5.48
C ASP A 167 -10.74 9.40 4.20
N GLY A 168 -10.67 8.25 3.57
CA GLY A 168 -11.44 7.95 2.37
C GLY A 168 -11.81 6.48 2.26
N ALA A 169 -12.56 6.17 1.22
CA ALA A 169 -12.97 4.81 0.90
C ALA A 169 -12.73 4.49 -0.57
N VAL A 170 -12.31 3.28 -0.84
CA VAL A 170 -12.06 2.77 -2.19
C VAL A 170 -12.68 1.38 -2.34
N ASP A 171 -13.12 1.02 -3.55
CA ASP A 171 -13.38 -0.38 -3.87
C ASP A 171 -12.04 -1.12 -4.03
N PRO A 172 -11.67 -2.03 -3.12
CA PRO A 172 -10.36 -2.68 -3.13
C PRO A 172 -10.19 -3.63 -4.32
N VAL A 173 -11.28 -4.22 -4.81
CA VAL A 173 -11.27 -5.11 -5.98
C VAL A 173 -10.99 -4.30 -7.24
N LEU A 174 -11.72 -3.20 -7.40
CA LEU A 174 -11.51 -2.30 -8.54
C LEU A 174 -10.12 -1.68 -8.53
N ALA A 175 -9.66 -1.18 -7.38
CA ALA A 175 -8.30 -0.62 -7.24
C ALA A 175 -7.22 -1.66 -7.59
N THR A 176 -7.36 -2.90 -7.10
CA THR A 176 -6.44 -4.00 -7.43
C THR A 176 -6.39 -4.25 -8.94
N ARG A 177 -7.54 -4.30 -9.61
CA ARG A 177 -7.62 -4.50 -11.05
C ARG A 177 -6.98 -3.37 -11.84
N ILE A 178 -7.23 -2.12 -11.46
CA ILE A 178 -6.63 -0.94 -12.11
C ILE A 178 -5.10 -0.97 -11.99
N LEU A 179 -4.57 -1.26 -10.81
CA LEU A 179 -3.13 -1.36 -10.57
C LEU A 179 -2.48 -2.48 -11.42
N LEU A 180 -3.10 -3.65 -11.48
CA LEU A 180 -2.62 -4.76 -12.32
C LEU A 180 -2.73 -4.43 -13.81
N GLN A 181 -3.80 -3.80 -14.24
CA GLN A 181 -3.96 -3.36 -15.63
C GLN A 181 -2.88 -2.34 -16.01
N ALA A 182 -2.62 -1.35 -15.15
CA ALA A 182 -1.54 -0.38 -15.37
C ALA A 182 -0.17 -1.08 -15.45
N SER A 183 0.08 -2.05 -14.55
CA SER A 183 1.31 -2.84 -14.57
C SER A 183 1.45 -3.65 -15.89
N THR A 184 0.39 -4.32 -16.33
CA THR A 184 0.41 -5.09 -17.60
C THR A 184 0.56 -4.20 -18.82
N SER A 185 0.00 -2.99 -18.81
CA SER A 185 0.21 -1.99 -19.87
C SER A 185 1.67 -1.54 -19.97
N MET A 186 2.45 -1.68 -18.91
CA MET A 186 3.90 -1.44 -18.87
C MET A 186 4.73 -2.72 -19.14
N GLY A 187 4.09 -3.83 -19.54
CA GLY A 187 4.74 -5.08 -19.94
C GLY A 187 4.84 -6.14 -18.83
N ALA A 188 4.23 -5.94 -17.68
CA ALA A 188 4.15 -7.00 -16.67
C ALA A 188 3.28 -8.16 -17.14
N GLN A 189 3.63 -9.37 -16.73
CA GLN A 189 2.85 -10.57 -16.97
C GLN A 189 2.01 -10.92 -15.73
N LEU A 190 0.74 -11.28 -15.93
CA LEU A 190 -0.15 -11.77 -14.89
C LEU A 190 -0.58 -13.20 -15.21
N ILE A 191 -0.23 -14.15 -14.34
CA ILE A 191 -0.47 -15.58 -14.54
C ILE A 191 -1.29 -16.13 -13.38
N TYR A 192 -2.50 -16.61 -13.69
CA TYR A 192 -3.37 -17.31 -12.73
C TYR A 192 -4.31 -18.28 -13.48
N PRO A 193 -4.71 -19.40 -12.87
CA PRO A 193 -4.26 -19.89 -11.59
C PRO A 193 -2.81 -20.38 -11.66
N SER A 194 -1.95 -19.90 -10.74
CA SER A 194 -0.56 -20.35 -10.63
C SER A 194 -0.07 -20.17 -9.19
N GLU A 195 0.40 -21.24 -8.58
CA GLU A 195 0.85 -21.26 -7.18
C GLU A 195 2.34 -21.50 -7.08
N LEU A 196 3.04 -20.71 -6.24
CA LEU A 196 4.45 -20.92 -5.92
C LEU A 196 4.58 -22.19 -5.07
N SER A 197 5.41 -23.13 -5.51
CA SER A 197 5.69 -24.36 -4.76
C SER A 197 7.10 -24.39 -4.17
N ASP A 198 8.09 -23.81 -4.86
CA ASP A 198 9.50 -23.85 -4.43
C ASP A 198 10.33 -22.78 -5.17
N THR A 199 11.59 -22.63 -4.79
CA THR A 199 12.58 -21.76 -5.41
C THR A 199 13.83 -22.52 -5.81
N LEU A 200 14.49 -22.09 -6.89
CA LEU A 200 15.72 -22.66 -7.38
C LEU A 200 16.84 -21.63 -7.24
N TYR A 201 17.96 -22.09 -6.72
CA TYR A 201 19.16 -21.29 -6.51
C TYR A 201 20.35 -21.88 -7.25
N ASP A 202 21.23 -21.01 -7.73
CA ASP A 202 22.59 -21.32 -8.14
C ASP A 202 23.53 -20.69 -7.08
N GLY A 203 24.07 -21.50 -6.21
CA GLY A 203 24.73 -21.04 -4.98
C GLY A 203 23.72 -20.26 -4.10
N THR A 204 24.00 -18.99 -3.87
CA THR A 204 23.13 -18.08 -3.10
C THR A 204 22.20 -17.24 -3.99
N ARG A 205 22.36 -17.31 -5.31
CA ARG A 205 21.59 -16.53 -6.27
C ARG A 205 20.29 -17.26 -6.62
N LEU A 206 19.16 -16.57 -6.44
CA LEU A 206 17.88 -17.04 -6.98
C LEU A 206 17.96 -17.05 -8.52
N VAL A 207 17.52 -18.13 -9.13
CA VAL A 207 17.47 -18.24 -10.60
C VAL A 207 16.07 -18.50 -11.12
N ALA A 208 15.21 -19.16 -10.37
CA ALA A 208 13.84 -19.42 -10.78
C ALA A 208 12.91 -19.74 -9.60
N ALA A 209 11.62 -19.61 -9.84
CA ALA A 209 10.53 -20.14 -9.02
C ALA A 209 9.92 -21.38 -9.70
N LYS A 210 9.58 -22.41 -8.92
CA LYS A 210 8.72 -23.51 -9.34
C LYS A 210 7.28 -23.17 -9.02
N THR A 211 6.40 -23.30 -10.00
CA THR A 211 4.98 -23.05 -9.83
C THR A 211 4.16 -24.22 -10.37
N THR A 212 2.86 -24.24 -10.07
CA THR A 212 1.93 -25.24 -10.62
C THR A 212 1.77 -25.17 -12.13
N THR A 213 2.11 -24.02 -12.75
CA THR A 213 2.06 -23.83 -14.21
C THR A 213 3.42 -23.96 -14.90
N GLY A 214 4.47 -24.27 -14.14
CA GLY A 214 5.82 -24.45 -14.69
C GLY A 214 6.88 -23.63 -13.94
N ARG A 215 8.03 -23.46 -14.58
CA ARG A 215 9.16 -22.73 -14.03
C ARG A 215 9.16 -21.29 -14.54
N ILE A 216 9.31 -20.32 -13.64
CA ILE A 216 9.44 -18.91 -13.97
C ILE A 216 10.84 -18.46 -13.57
N MET A 217 11.63 -18.00 -14.54
CA MET A 217 12.95 -17.41 -14.27
C MET A 217 12.73 -16.06 -13.55
N ALA A 218 13.48 -15.81 -12.48
CA ALA A 218 13.41 -14.55 -11.76
C ALA A 218 14.71 -14.30 -10.99
N ASP A 219 15.12 -13.05 -10.92
CA ASP A 219 16.27 -12.61 -10.13
C ASP A 219 15.89 -12.35 -8.67
N LYS A 220 14.62 -12.00 -8.43
CA LYS A 220 14.06 -11.72 -7.10
C LYS A 220 12.61 -12.21 -6.99
N ILE A 221 12.19 -12.53 -5.78
CA ILE A 221 10.80 -12.85 -5.45
C ILE A 221 10.30 -11.92 -4.37
N VAL A 222 9.10 -11.41 -4.55
CA VAL A 222 8.32 -10.68 -3.54
C VAL A 222 7.16 -11.57 -3.12
N LEU A 223 7.08 -11.88 -1.83
CA LEU A 223 6.00 -12.69 -1.26
C LEU A 223 4.91 -11.76 -0.70
N ALA A 224 3.85 -11.51 -1.48
CA ALA A 224 2.69 -10.70 -1.12
C ALA A 224 1.45 -11.60 -0.89
N THR A 225 1.65 -12.70 -0.17
CA THR A 225 0.73 -13.85 -0.08
C THR A 225 -0.43 -13.67 0.90
N GLY A 226 -0.55 -12.49 1.52
CA GLY A 226 -1.60 -12.21 2.51
C GLY A 226 -1.53 -13.16 3.70
N ALA A 227 -2.64 -13.81 4.04
CA ALA A 227 -2.73 -14.75 5.15
C ALA A 227 -2.05 -16.12 4.88
N ALA A 228 -1.61 -16.40 3.65
CA ALA A 228 -0.90 -17.65 3.34
C ALA A 228 0.57 -17.56 3.76
N THR A 229 0.83 -17.62 5.07
CA THR A 229 2.19 -17.47 5.65
C THR A 229 3.02 -18.74 5.56
N ASP A 230 2.42 -19.91 5.36
CA ASP A 230 3.14 -21.19 5.22
C ASP A 230 4.15 -21.17 4.07
N ILE A 231 3.78 -20.57 2.95
CA ILE A 231 4.69 -20.44 1.81
C ILE A 231 5.85 -19.49 2.14
N VAL A 232 5.62 -18.43 2.93
CA VAL A 232 6.67 -17.52 3.40
C VAL A 232 7.64 -18.27 4.29
N LYS A 233 7.14 -19.05 5.27
CA LYS A 233 7.96 -19.89 6.13
C LYS A 233 8.78 -20.90 5.33
N LYS A 234 8.18 -21.53 4.34
CA LYS A 234 8.85 -22.49 3.48
C LYS A 234 9.97 -21.87 2.65
N ILE A 235 9.70 -20.73 1.98
CA ILE A 235 10.61 -20.12 1.01
C ILE A 235 11.64 -19.23 1.69
N ALA A 236 11.20 -18.32 2.57
CA ALA A 236 12.08 -17.33 3.22
C ALA A 236 12.71 -17.82 4.53
N LYS A 237 12.25 -18.98 5.06
CA LYS A 237 12.67 -19.50 6.38
C LYS A 237 12.34 -18.54 7.53
N ILE A 238 11.31 -17.73 7.37
CA ILE A 238 10.82 -16.77 8.35
C ILE A 238 9.49 -17.27 8.89
N ASP A 239 9.35 -17.34 10.20
CA ASP A 239 8.09 -17.63 10.86
C ASP A 239 7.34 -16.32 11.13
N ILE A 240 6.15 -16.19 10.55
CA ILE A 240 5.28 -15.01 10.75
C ILE A 240 4.19 -15.44 11.74
N PRO A 241 4.20 -14.90 12.98
CA PRO A 241 3.19 -15.24 13.95
C PRO A 241 1.82 -14.73 13.49
N GLN A 242 0.84 -15.62 13.45
CA GLN A 242 -0.55 -15.26 13.21
C GLN A 242 -1.29 -15.25 14.54
N ARG A 243 -2.11 -14.25 14.78
CA ARG A 243 -3.09 -14.27 15.87
C ARG A 243 -4.34 -14.97 15.35
N SER A 244 -4.71 -16.03 16.04
CA SER A 244 -6.01 -16.71 15.88
C SER A 244 -7.14 -15.82 16.41
#